data_7ab66768f634fe9ed5bf3ef351a106f6
#
_entry.id   7ab66768f634fe9ed5bf3ef351a106f6
#
_cell.length_a   1.000
_cell.length_b   1.000
_cell.length_c   1.000
_cell.angle_alpha   90.00
_cell.angle_beta   90.00
_cell.angle_gamma   90.00
#
_symmetry.space_group_name_H-M   'P 1'
#
loop_
_entity.id
_entity.type
_entity.pdbx_description
1 polymer ?
#
loop_
_entity_poly.entity_id
_entity_poly.type
_entity_poly.pdbx_seq_one_letter_code
_entity_poly.pdbx_strand_id
1 'polypeptide(L)'
;MQGLIIFIICTVVLVFILFIPKSFFKAKVVLPIGFREILFSNVAYYRLLNDADKIRFEKKIKDFLSYVKIDGVNTKVEPIDKILIGCSAVIPIFGFENWRYYNLRYVLLYEGTFDKENFSTTSFERNTLGMVGSGAMQQMMILSKPALREGFLNTGEIYNTEIHEFVHLLDKADGSADGVPEQLLSKEQIIIWNKIADKAIEKIKSGESDINPYGATNKTEFFAVASEYFFQRPDLLKENHLQLFEMMKEIFKQTPTVSKK
;
A
#
# COMPACT_ATOMS: atom_id res chain seq x y z
N MET A 1 9.42 2.86 -58.40
CA MET A 1 8.34 3.54 -57.65
C MET A 1 7.66 2.66 -56.62
N GLN A 2 7.24 1.42 -56.91
CA GLN A 2 6.57 0.52 -55.95
C GLN A 2 7.40 0.23 -54.70
N GLY A 3 8.72 -0.05 -54.81
CA GLY A 3 9.57 -0.32 -53.65
C GLY A 3 9.74 0.87 -52.70
N LEU A 4 9.74 2.09 -53.20
CA LEU A 4 9.82 3.30 -52.38
C LEU A 4 8.53 3.54 -51.61
N ILE A 5 7.38 3.25 -52.22
CA ILE A 5 6.06 3.36 -51.58
C ILE A 5 5.93 2.34 -50.43
N ILE A 6 6.33 1.07 -50.68
CA ILE A 6 6.31 0.01 -49.65
C ILE A 6 7.24 0.41 -48.50
N PHE A 7 8.44 0.91 -48.77
CA PHE A 7 9.37 1.34 -47.71
C PHE A 7 8.79 2.49 -46.87
N ILE A 8 8.16 3.49 -47.51
CA ILE A 8 7.50 4.60 -46.77
C ILE A 8 6.36 4.10 -45.93
N ILE A 9 5.51 3.18 -46.42
CA ILE A 9 4.40 2.60 -45.66
C ILE A 9 4.93 1.82 -44.46
N CYS A 10 5.94 0.96 -44.64
CA CYS A 10 6.55 0.21 -43.54
C CYS A 10 7.15 1.13 -42.48
N THR A 11 7.81 2.21 -42.87
CA THR A 11 8.41 3.19 -41.95
C THR A 11 7.32 3.93 -41.15
N VAL A 12 6.26 4.37 -41.81
CA VAL A 12 5.12 5.03 -41.17
C VAL A 12 4.41 4.08 -40.16
N VAL A 13 4.20 2.82 -40.55
CA VAL A 13 3.60 1.81 -39.69
C VAL A 13 4.50 1.53 -38.48
N LEU A 14 5.82 1.42 -38.69
CA LEU A 14 6.78 1.20 -37.59
C LEU A 14 6.79 2.38 -36.61
N VAL A 15 6.82 3.61 -37.14
CA VAL A 15 6.74 4.83 -36.33
C VAL A 15 5.42 4.88 -35.57
N PHE A 16 4.29 4.57 -36.23
CA PHE A 16 2.98 4.53 -35.57
C PHE A 16 2.94 3.49 -34.44
N ILE A 17 3.53 2.30 -34.63
CA ILE A 17 3.63 1.27 -33.58
C ILE A 17 4.51 1.73 -32.42
N LEU A 18 5.59 2.46 -32.67
CA LEU A 18 6.48 3.00 -31.64
C LEU A 18 5.81 4.13 -30.82
N PHE A 19 4.86 4.86 -31.42
CA PHE A 19 4.12 5.94 -30.77
C PHE A 19 2.76 5.52 -30.20
N ILE A 20 2.32 4.25 -30.41
CA ILE A 20 1.14 3.73 -29.70
C ILE A 20 1.46 3.71 -28.20
N PRO A 21 0.79 4.52 -27.37
CA PRO A 21 1.04 4.50 -25.94
C PRO A 21 0.80 3.09 -25.41
N LYS A 22 1.77 2.53 -24.68
CA LYS A 22 1.69 1.18 -24.08
C LYS A 22 0.41 0.95 -23.24
N SER A 23 -0.33 2.02 -22.94
CA SER A 23 -1.64 1.95 -22.28
C SER A 23 -2.74 1.29 -23.13
N PHE A 24 -2.57 1.19 -24.46
CA PHE A 24 -3.53 0.48 -25.32
C PHE A 24 -3.55 -1.04 -25.12
N PHE A 25 -2.47 -1.60 -24.58
CA PHE A 25 -2.35 -3.03 -24.30
C PHE A 25 -2.53 -3.38 -22.80
N LYS A 26 -3.28 -2.57 -22.04
CA LYS A 26 -3.65 -2.97 -20.69
C LYS A 26 -4.48 -4.24 -20.77
N ALA A 27 -3.91 -5.37 -20.30
CA ALA A 27 -4.67 -6.59 -20.11
C ALA A 27 -5.91 -6.28 -19.28
N LYS A 28 -7.09 -6.63 -19.77
CA LYS A 28 -8.36 -6.41 -19.06
C LYS A 28 -8.33 -7.29 -17.81
N VAL A 29 -7.98 -6.72 -16.68
CA VAL A 29 -8.02 -7.44 -15.41
C VAL A 29 -9.46 -7.82 -15.13
N VAL A 30 -9.71 -9.11 -15.01
CA VAL A 30 -10.97 -9.67 -14.54
C VAL A 30 -10.76 -10.03 -13.08
N LEU A 31 -11.52 -9.42 -12.18
CA LEU A 31 -11.52 -9.82 -10.78
C LEU A 31 -12.11 -11.24 -10.67
N PRO A 32 -11.64 -12.07 -9.73
CA PRO A 32 -12.13 -13.43 -9.57
C PRO A 32 -13.62 -13.44 -9.27
N ILE A 33 -14.29 -14.53 -9.66
CA ILE A 33 -15.69 -14.79 -9.28
C ILE A 33 -15.75 -14.78 -7.75
N GLY A 34 -16.79 -14.13 -7.17
CA GLY A 34 -16.92 -14.04 -5.72
C GLY A 34 -16.01 -13.01 -5.04
N PHE A 35 -15.38 -12.10 -5.79
CA PHE A 35 -14.47 -11.10 -5.17
C PHE A 35 -15.17 -10.20 -4.16
N ARG A 36 -16.47 -9.90 -4.34
CA ARG A 36 -17.26 -9.09 -3.39
C ARG A 36 -17.47 -9.80 -2.07
N GLU A 37 -17.71 -11.09 -2.12
CA GLU A 37 -17.82 -11.96 -0.94
C GLU A 37 -16.48 -11.98 -0.18
N ILE A 38 -15.35 -12.05 -0.89
CA ILE A 38 -14.02 -11.96 -0.28
C ILE A 38 -13.86 -10.60 0.42
N LEU A 39 -14.20 -9.49 -0.25
CA LEU A 39 -14.14 -8.14 0.33
C LEU A 39 -15.02 -8.01 1.56
N PHE A 40 -16.29 -8.45 1.44
CA PHE A 40 -17.25 -8.33 2.54
C PHE A 40 -16.88 -9.17 3.74
N SER A 41 -16.37 -10.39 3.53
CA SER A 41 -16.02 -11.31 4.62
C SER A 41 -14.73 -10.91 5.34
N ASN A 42 -13.72 -10.37 4.61
CA ASN A 42 -12.38 -10.20 5.16
C ASN A 42 -12.00 -8.74 5.41
N VAL A 43 -12.61 -7.75 4.76
CA VAL A 43 -12.14 -6.36 4.79
C VAL A 43 -13.11 -5.47 5.55
N ALA A 44 -12.82 -5.20 6.82
CA ALA A 44 -13.65 -4.35 7.68
C ALA A 44 -13.84 -2.95 7.08
N TYR A 45 -12.78 -2.36 6.56
CA TYR A 45 -12.81 -1.07 5.88
C TYR A 45 -13.85 -1.02 4.75
N TYR A 46 -13.89 -2.06 3.89
CA TYR A 46 -14.85 -2.14 2.79
C TYR A 46 -16.31 -2.25 3.27
N ARG A 47 -16.55 -3.00 4.36
CA ARG A 47 -17.92 -3.13 4.92
C ARG A 47 -18.52 -1.79 5.34
N LEU A 48 -17.69 -0.84 5.77
CA LEU A 48 -18.09 0.47 6.28
C LEU A 48 -18.31 1.53 5.19
N LEU A 49 -17.89 1.24 3.97
CA LEU A 49 -18.10 2.13 2.83
C LEU A 49 -19.58 2.14 2.41
N ASN A 50 -20.07 3.30 1.97
CA ASN A 50 -21.35 3.39 1.27
C ASN A 50 -21.26 2.73 -0.13
N ASP A 51 -22.38 2.54 -0.79
CA ASP A 51 -22.43 1.79 -2.06
C ASP A 51 -21.62 2.46 -3.19
N ALA A 52 -21.62 3.78 -3.27
CA ALA A 52 -20.83 4.52 -4.25
C ALA A 52 -19.32 4.35 -4.00
N ASP A 53 -18.90 4.42 -2.74
CA ASP A 53 -17.52 4.23 -2.34
C ASP A 53 -17.08 2.77 -2.49
N LYS A 54 -17.94 1.78 -2.29
CA LYS A 54 -17.65 0.37 -2.61
C LYS A 54 -17.32 0.19 -4.08
N ILE A 55 -18.13 0.75 -4.98
CA ILE A 55 -17.88 0.70 -6.42
C ILE A 55 -16.54 1.37 -6.77
N ARG A 56 -16.25 2.53 -6.17
CA ARG A 56 -15.00 3.25 -6.34
C ARG A 56 -13.79 2.45 -5.84
N PHE A 57 -13.92 1.81 -4.68
CA PHE A 57 -12.90 0.96 -4.08
C PHE A 57 -12.58 -0.26 -4.96
N GLU A 58 -13.59 -0.96 -5.43
CA GLU A 58 -13.47 -2.08 -6.37
C GLU A 58 -12.76 -1.67 -7.67
N LYS A 59 -13.11 -0.50 -8.21
CA LYS A 59 -12.47 0.06 -9.41
C LYS A 59 -10.99 0.34 -9.17
N LYS A 60 -10.62 0.90 -8.00
CA LYS A 60 -9.22 1.17 -7.64
C LYS A 60 -8.41 -0.13 -7.47
N ILE A 61 -8.98 -1.17 -6.83
CA ILE A 61 -8.36 -2.50 -6.75
C ILE A 61 -8.09 -3.05 -8.16
N LYS A 62 -9.10 -2.99 -9.04
CA LYS A 62 -8.95 -3.44 -10.42
C LYS A 62 -7.88 -2.66 -11.17
N ASP A 63 -7.82 -1.34 -11.01
CA ASP A 63 -6.77 -0.51 -11.60
C ASP A 63 -5.39 -0.90 -11.05
N PHE A 64 -5.22 -1.04 -9.73
CA PHE A 64 -3.97 -1.49 -9.11
C PHE A 64 -3.49 -2.83 -9.69
N LEU A 65 -4.35 -3.83 -9.74
CA LEU A 65 -4.03 -5.16 -10.29
C LEU A 65 -3.75 -5.14 -11.80
N SER A 66 -4.06 -4.04 -12.50
CA SER A 66 -3.79 -3.90 -13.94
C SER A 66 -2.34 -3.49 -14.26
N TYR A 67 -1.60 -2.97 -13.28
CA TYR A 67 -0.22 -2.50 -13.49
C TYR A 67 0.81 -3.10 -12.52
N VAL A 68 0.36 -3.78 -11.46
CA VAL A 68 1.23 -4.51 -10.53
C VAL A 68 1.09 -6.01 -10.74
N LYS A 69 2.22 -6.69 -10.91
CA LYS A 69 2.28 -8.15 -11.04
C LYS A 69 2.50 -8.78 -9.65
N ILE A 70 1.71 -9.79 -9.33
CA ILE A 70 1.79 -10.52 -8.06
C ILE A 70 2.20 -11.95 -8.36
N ASP A 71 3.36 -12.36 -7.86
CA ASP A 71 3.90 -13.71 -8.03
C ASP A 71 4.19 -14.35 -6.64
N GLY A 72 4.06 -15.68 -6.56
CA GLY A 72 4.37 -16.44 -5.35
C GLY A 72 5.80 -16.96 -5.35
N VAL A 73 6.44 -16.94 -4.19
CA VAL A 73 7.74 -17.58 -3.95
C VAL A 73 7.51 -18.75 -2.98
N ASN A 74 7.72 -19.96 -3.46
CA ASN A 74 7.43 -21.21 -2.77
C ASN A 74 5.96 -21.35 -2.33
N THR A 75 5.05 -20.54 -2.88
CA THR A 75 3.63 -20.60 -2.58
C THR A 75 2.79 -20.25 -3.80
N LYS A 76 1.54 -20.73 -3.81
CA LYS A 76 0.56 -20.36 -4.83
C LYS A 76 -0.15 -19.08 -4.41
N VAL A 77 -0.23 -18.12 -5.32
CA VAL A 77 -1.05 -16.91 -5.14
C VAL A 77 -2.51 -17.26 -5.43
N GLU A 78 -3.35 -17.18 -4.43
CA GLU A 78 -4.79 -17.47 -4.53
C GLU A 78 -5.58 -16.19 -4.84
N PRO A 79 -6.82 -16.30 -5.32
CA PRO A 79 -7.68 -15.15 -5.59
C PRO A 79 -7.82 -14.19 -4.40
N ILE A 80 -7.96 -14.74 -3.18
CA ILE A 80 -8.05 -13.95 -1.95
C ILE A 80 -6.77 -13.14 -1.71
N ASP A 81 -5.59 -13.72 -1.94
CA ASP A 81 -4.31 -13.02 -1.73
C ASP A 81 -4.22 -11.78 -2.61
N LYS A 82 -4.61 -11.89 -3.91
CA LYS A 82 -4.62 -10.75 -4.83
C LYS A 82 -5.58 -9.65 -4.39
N ILE A 83 -6.75 -10.03 -3.88
CA ILE A 83 -7.75 -9.07 -3.39
C ILE A 83 -7.23 -8.37 -2.14
N LEU A 84 -6.66 -9.10 -1.16
CA LEU A 84 -6.14 -8.51 0.07
C LEU A 84 -4.95 -7.58 -0.20
N ILE A 85 -4.01 -7.97 -1.08
CA ILE A 85 -2.91 -7.08 -1.52
C ILE A 85 -3.47 -5.82 -2.19
N GLY A 86 -4.50 -5.98 -3.05
CA GLY A 86 -5.19 -4.83 -3.65
C GLY A 86 -5.86 -3.92 -2.61
N CYS A 87 -6.43 -4.49 -1.55
CA CYS A 87 -7.01 -3.72 -0.45
C CYS A 87 -5.94 -2.95 0.32
N SER A 88 -4.82 -3.59 0.68
CA SER A 88 -3.71 -2.94 1.37
C SER A 88 -3.14 -1.77 0.58
N ALA A 89 -3.08 -1.91 -0.75
CA ALA A 89 -2.67 -0.84 -1.65
C ALA A 89 -3.69 0.30 -1.74
N VAL A 90 -4.99 -0.03 -1.77
CA VAL A 90 -6.05 0.96 -2.04
C VAL A 90 -6.45 1.72 -0.77
N ILE A 91 -6.45 1.09 0.39
CA ILE A 91 -6.86 1.74 1.65
C ILE A 91 -6.10 3.05 1.87
N PRO A 92 -4.76 3.12 1.84
CA PRO A 92 -4.05 4.37 2.07
C PRO A 92 -4.31 5.45 1.01
N ILE A 93 -4.57 5.05 -0.23
CA ILE A 93 -4.77 5.99 -1.34
C ILE A 93 -6.24 6.24 -1.68
N PHE A 94 -7.17 5.73 -0.91
CA PHE A 94 -8.59 5.82 -1.24
C PHE A 94 -9.11 7.26 -1.26
N GLY A 95 -8.57 8.15 -0.44
CA GLY A 95 -8.89 9.57 -0.43
C GLY A 95 -8.43 10.37 -1.65
N PHE A 96 -7.55 9.81 -2.48
CA PHE A 96 -7.01 10.48 -3.67
C PHE A 96 -7.71 9.97 -4.94
N GLU A 97 -8.06 10.87 -5.86
CA GLU A 97 -8.77 10.48 -7.11
C GLU A 97 -7.86 9.66 -8.03
N ASN A 98 -6.66 10.16 -8.35
CA ASN A 98 -5.79 9.66 -9.42
C ASN A 98 -4.41 9.22 -8.92
N TRP A 99 -4.33 8.59 -7.73
CA TRP A 99 -3.05 8.11 -7.22
C TRP A 99 -2.71 6.75 -7.80
N ARG A 100 -1.41 6.56 -8.13
CA ARG A 100 -0.80 5.28 -8.50
C ARG A 100 0.57 5.15 -7.88
N TYR A 101 0.95 3.92 -7.52
CA TYR A 101 2.30 3.59 -7.07
C TYR A 101 3.22 3.42 -8.27
N TYR A 102 3.82 4.52 -8.75
CA TYR A 102 4.77 4.49 -9.89
C TYR A 102 6.09 3.80 -9.53
N ASN A 103 6.38 3.70 -8.25
CA ASN A 103 7.52 3.05 -7.64
C ASN A 103 7.28 1.56 -7.32
N LEU A 104 6.16 0.96 -7.75
CA LEU A 104 5.86 -0.46 -7.57
C LEU A 104 5.45 -1.12 -8.89
N ARG A 105 6.07 -2.27 -9.21
CA ARG A 105 5.71 -3.12 -10.35
C ARG A 105 5.46 -4.56 -9.99
N TYR A 106 6.12 -5.05 -8.94
CA TYR A 106 6.05 -6.44 -8.53
C TYR A 106 5.76 -6.57 -7.04
N VAL A 107 4.86 -7.46 -6.68
CA VAL A 107 4.69 -7.95 -5.32
C VAL A 107 5.02 -9.44 -5.31
N LEU A 108 5.98 -9.83 -4.49
CA LEU A 108 6.37 -11.22 -4.27
C LEU A 108 5.74 -11.70 -2.96
N LEU A 109 4.87 -12.70 -3.06
CA LEU A 109 4.20 -13.29 -1.91
C LEU A 109 4.95 -14.54 -1.48
N TYR A 110 5.53 -14.51 -0.30
CA TYR A 110 6.27 -15.62 0.30
C TYR A 110 5.36 -16.51 1.13
N GLU A 111 5.69 -17.80 1.22
CA GLU A 111 4.93 -18.77 2.02
C GLU A 111 4.92 -18.49 3.53
N GLY A 112 5.91 -17.75 4.03
CA GLY A 112 6.09 -17.40 5.43
C GLY A 112 6.93 -16.15 5.62
N THR A 113 7.48 -15.97 6.82
CA THR A 113 8.47 -14.93 7.11
C THR A 113 9.76 -15.19 6.34
N PHE A 114 10.54 -14.16 6.10
CA PHE A 114 11.78 -14.24 5.32
C PHE A 114 12.91 -13.45 5.99
N ASP A 115 14.14 -13.75 5.59
CA ASP A 115 15.35 -13.04 5.99
C ASP A 115 15.57 -11.84 5.06
N LYS A 116 15.80 -10.66 5.64
CA LYS A 116 16.03 -9.41 4.89
C LYS A 116 17.29 -9.43 4.03
N GLU A 117 18.35 -10.11 4.47
CA GLU A 117 19.64 -10.10 3.78
C GLU A 117 19.68 -11.08 2.62
N ASN A 118 19.14 -12.27 2.79
CA ASN A 118 19.25 -13.36 1.83
C ASN A 118 17.93 -13.68 1.12
N PHE A 119 16.83 -13.02 1.46
CA PHE A 119 15.46 -13.29 0.94
C PHE A 119 15.07 -14.78 1.05
N SER A 120 15.63 -15.46 2.06
CA SER A 120 15.47 -16.89 2.27
C SER A 120 14.37 -17.18 3.27
N THR A 121 13.53 -18.16 2.96
CA THR A 121 12.54 -18.70 3.89
C THR A 121 13.10 -19.82 4.77
N THR A 122 14.36 -20.19 4.59
CA THR A 122 15.01 -21.31 5.31
C THR A 122 16.07 -20.88 6.34
N SER A 123 16.41 -19.58 6.43
CA SER A 123 17.41 -19.10 7.40
C SER A 123 16.81 -18.99 8.81
N PHE A 124 17.69 -19.04 9.83
CA PHE A 124 17.30 -18.94 11.25
C PHE A 124 16.80 -17.52 11.66
N GLU A 125 17.13 -16.48 10.88
CA GLU A 125 16.81 -15.07 11.17
C GLU A 125 15.56 -14.56 10.41
N ARG A 126 14.56 -15.39 10.23
CA ARG A 126 13.31 -15.09 9.52
C ARG A 126 12.34 -14.28 10.38
N ASN A 127 12.52 -12.98 10.46
CA ASN A 127 11.63 -12.11 11.25
C ASN A 127 10.92 -11.03 10.41
N THR A 128 11.07 -11.04 9.07
CA THR A 128 10.49 -10.02 8.22
C THR A 128 9.17 -10.48 7.66
N LEU A 129 8.13 -9.68 7.88
CA LEU A 129 6.75 -9.92 7.42
C LEU A 129 6.45 -9.17 6.11
N GLY A 130 7.13 -8.05 5.88
CA GLY A 130 7.00 -7.23 4.68
C GLY A 130 8.27 -6.40 4.43
N MET A 131 8.49 -5.98 3.19
CA MET A 131 9.60 -5.11 2.82
C MET A 131 9.37 -4.46 1.45
N VAL A 132 9.65 -3.16 1.37
CA VAL A 132 9.81 -2.44 0.09
C VAL A 132 11.27 -2.50 -0.35
N GLY A 133 11.50 -3.01 -1.55
CA GLY A 133 12.85 -3.19 -2.09
C GLY A 133 13.59 -1.87 -2.38
N SER A 134 14.93 -1.96 -2.36
CA SER A 134 15.84 -0.87 -2.73
C SER A 134 16.96 -1.41 -3.65
N GLY A 135 17.70 -0.53 -4.29
CA GLY A 135 18.78 -0.93 -5.19
C GLY A 135 18.29 -1.83 -6.34
N ALA A 136 18.83 -3.04 -6.46
CA ALA A 136 18.46 -4.00 -7.52
C ALA A 136 17.01 -4.48 -7.44
N MET A 137 16.37 -4.39 -6.27
CA MET A 137 14.96 -4.73 -6.04
C MET A 137 14.03 -3.51 -6.08
N GLN A 138 14.50 -2.39 -6.60
CA GLN A 138 13.69 -1.21 -6.81
C GLN A 138 12.42 -1.55 -7.59
N GLN A 139 11.27 -1.03 -7.16
CA GLN A 139 9.94 -1.34 -7.68
C GLN A 139 9.39 -2.74 -7.31
N MET A 140 9.98 -3.41 -6.33
CA MET A 140 9.48 -4.68 -5.79
C MET A 140 9.06 -4.50 -4.33
N MET A 141 8.05 -5.26 -3.93
CA MET A 141 7.63 -5.43 -2.55
C MET A 141 7.57 -6.92 -2.25
N ILE A 142 8.02 -7.33 -1.07
CA ILE A 142 7.91 -8.70 -0.59
C ILE A 142 6.94 -8.71 0.58
N LEU A 143 6.01 -9.66 0.59
CA LEU A 143 5.01 -9.84 1.64
C LEU A 143 4.95 -11.29 2.09
N SER A 144 4.68 -11.51 3.37
CA SER A 144 4.39 -12.83 3.94
C SER A 144 2.91 -13.17 3.73
N LYS A 145 2.60 -14.32 3.14
CA LYS A 145 1.21 -14.77 2.93
C LYS A 145 0.44 -14.97 4.23
N PRO A 146 0.99 -15.57 5.30
CA PRO A 146 0.33 -15.61 6.59
C PRO A 146 0.05 -14.22 7.17
N ALA A 147 1.04 -13.31 7.17
CA ALA A 147 0.86 -11.96 7.69
C ALA A 147 -0.24 -11.21 6.93
N LEU A 148 -0.25 -11.28 5.58
CA LEU A 148 -1.29 -10.69 4.73
C LEU A 148 -2.69 -11.13 5.16
N ARG A 149 -2.89 -12.40 5.44
CA ARG A 149 -4.21 -12.91 5.85
C ARG A 149 -4.56 -12.51 7.27
N GLU A 150 -3.59 -12.55 8.17
CA GLU A 150 -3.76 -12.20 9.58
C GLU A 150 -4.10 -10.72 9.76
N GLY A 151 -3.45 -9.81 9.04
CA GLY A 151 -3.71 -8.36 9.07
C GLY A 151 -5.15 -7.97 8.72
N PHE A 152 -5.88 -8.84 7.99
CA PHE A 152 -7.30 -8.63 7.68
C PHE A 152 -8.26 -9.43 8.55
N LEU A 153 -7.82 -10.51 9.19
CA LEU A 153 -8.66 -11.34 10.06
C LEU A 153 -8.81 -10.73 11.46
N ASN A 154 -7.74 -10.15 12.00
CA ASN A 154 -7.67 -9.63 13.35
C ASN A 154 -8.09 -8.15 13.41
N THR A 155 -9.38 -7.88 13.23
CA THR A 155 -9.93 -6.50 13.25
C THR A 155 -9.86 -5.80 14.61
N GLY A 156 -9.38 -6.47 15.65
CA GLY A 156 -9.15 -5.91 16.99
C GLY A 156 -7.75 -5.37 17.23
N GLU A 157 -6.81 -5.72 16.36
CA GLU A 157 -5.41 -5.33 16.48
C GLU A 157 -5.11 -4.05 15.69
N ILE A 158 -4.04 -3.36 16.10
CA ILE A 158 -3.59 -2.11 15.48
C ILE A 158 -2.55 -2.35 14.37
N TYR A 159 -2.22 -3.61 14.09
CA TYR A 159 -1.14 -3.98 13.18
C TYR A 159 -1.68 -4.47 11.84
N ASN A 160 -1.06 -4.00 10.76
CA ASN A 160 -1.28 -4.51 9.41
C ASN A 160 -0.03 -4.23 8.57
N THR A 161 0.84 -5.23 8.51
CA THR A 161 2.15 -5.14 7.84
C THR A 161 2.02 -4.71 6.37
N GLU A 162 0.98 -5.13 5.68
CA GLU A 162 0.80 -4.79 4.27
C GLU A 162 0.45 -3.31 4.09
N ILE A 163 -0.43 -2.76 4.95
CA ILE A 163 -0.70 -1.30 4.96
C ILE A 163 0.59 -0.54 5.28
N HIS A 164 1.38 -1.02 6.26
CA HIS A 164 2.68 -0.47 6.62
C HIS A 164 3.61 -0.35 5.39
N GLU A 165 3.78 -1.41 4.63
CA GLU A 165 4.64 -1.44 3.45
C GLU A 165 4.13 -0.52 2.33
N PHE A 166 2.80 -0.46 2.11
CA PHE A 166 2.24 0.47 1.14
C PHE A 166 2.38 1.94 1.56
N VAL A 167 2.40 2.23 2.85
CA VAL A 167 2.70 3.58 3.37
C VAL A 167 4.15 3.96 3.14
N HIS A 168 5.10 3.04 3.25
CA HIS A 168 6.49 3.30 2.84
C HIS A 168 6.62 3.67 1.36
N LEU A 169 5.78 3.10 0.48
CA LEU A 169 5.74 3.52 -0.92
C LEU A 169 5.17 4.92 -1.11
N LEU A 170 4.24 5.36 -0.26
CA LEU A 170 3.75 6.74 -0.25
C LEU A 170 4.82 7.71 0.22
N ASP A 171 5.53 7.38 1.29
CA ASP A 171 6.65 8.17 1.80
C ASP A 171 7.73 8.36 0.73
N LYS A 172 8.11 7.26 0.05
CA LYS A 172 9.11 7.26 -1.04
C LYS A 172 8.64 7.91 -2.35
N ALA A 173 7.40 8.37 -2.44
CA ALA A 173 6.87 8.87 -3.72
C ALA A 173 7.49 10.22 -4.16
N ASP A 174 8.02 11.02 -3.22
CA ASP A 174 8.76 12.25 -3.48
C ASP A 174 10.26 12.03 -3.74
N GLY A 175 10.75 10.79 -3.56
CA GLY A 175 12.15 10.40 -3.76
C GLY A 175 12.95 10.26 -2.48
N SER A 176 12.39 10.63 -1.31
CA SER A 176 12.96 10.40 0.00
C SER A 176 12.18 9.34 0.79
N ALA A 177 12.75 8.84 1.85
CA ALA A 177 12.09 7.93 2.79
C ALA A 177 12.44 8.42 4.18
N ASP A 178 11.84 9.52 4.59
CA ASP A 178 12.16 10.25 5.82
C ASP A 178 10.97 10.38 6.78
N GLY A 179 9.84 9.78 6.43
CA GLY A 179 8.62 9.82 7.21
C GLY A 179 7.86 11.14 7.08
N VAL A 180 8.15 11.90 6.01
CA VAL A 180 7.47 13.15 5.68
C VAL A 180 6.86 13.05 4.29
N PRO A 181 5.57 12.71 4.15
CA PRO A 181 4.94 12.54 2.84
C PRO A 181 4.70 13.91 2.17
N GLU A 182 5.77 14.56 1.69
CA GLU A 182 5.74 15.93 1.15
C GLU A 182 4.75 16.10 0.00
N GLN A 183 4.53 15.08 -0.82
CA GLN A 183 3.54 15.14 -1.91
C GLN A 183 2.08 15.23 -1.42
N LEU A 184 1.84 14.90 -0.15
CA LEU A 184 0.50 14.86 0.43
C LEU A 184 0.20 16.08 1.31
N LEU A 185 1.21 16.90 1.62
CA LEU A 185 1.15 17.99 2.58
C LEU A 185 1.56 19.34 1.99
N SER A 186 0.98 20.43 2.49
CA SER A 186 1.52 21.77 2.27
C SER A 186 2.78 22.01 3.13
N LYS A 187 3.56 23.04 2.80
CA LYS A 187 4.75 23.40 3.59
C LYS A 187 4.43 23.69 5.06
N GLU A 188 3.30 24.31 5.32
CA GLU A 188 2.81 24.60 6.67
C GLU A 188 2.44 23.30 7.40
N GLN A 189 1.77 22.38 6.71
CA GLN A 189 1.39 21.07 7.27
C GLN A 189 2.61 20.20 7.56
N ILE A 190 3.69 20.28 6.77
CA ILE A 190 4.95 19.56 7.02
C ILE A 190 5.56 20.01 8.36
N ILE A 191 5.54 21.31 8.67
CA ILE A 191 6.06 21.82 9.94
C ILE A 191 5.23 21.28 11.12
N ILE A 192 3.90 21.23 10.96
CA ILE A 192 2.98 20.71 11.98
C ILE A 192 3.20 19.20 12.15
N TRP A 193 3.28 18.46 11.05
CA TRP A 193 3.53 17.01 11.03
C TRP A 193 4.81 16.67 11.80
N ASN A 194 5.92 17.34 11.48
CA ASN A 194 7.20 17.08 12.15
C ASN A 194 7.10 17.28 13.68
N LYS A 195 6.42 18.32 14.15
CA LYS A 195 6.22 18.57 15.59
C LYS A 195 5.38 17.48 16.25
N ILE A 196 4.31 17.01 15.58
CA ILE A 196 3.44 15.94 16.08
C ILE A 196 4.23 14.62 16.13
N ALA A 197 4.97 14.29 15.06
CA ALA A 197 5.76 13.07 14.96
C ALA A 197 6.86 13.02 16.03
N ASP A 198 7.65 14.09 16.16
CA ASP A 198 8.73 14.16 17.16
C ASP A 198 8.18 13.98 18.57
N LYS A 199 7.11 14.69 18.94
CA LYS A 199 6.46 14.54 20.25
C LYS A 199 5.90 13.15 20.50
N ALA A 200 5.30 12.52 19.49
CA ALA A 200 4.75 11.17 19.62
C ALA A 200 5.87 10.14 19.78
N ILE A 201 6.96 10.26 19.02
CA ILE A 201 8.15 9.40 19.13
C ILE A 201 8.77 9.52 20.55
N GLU A 202 8.86 10.72 21.12
CA GLU A 202 9.33 10.90 22.49
C GLU A 202 8.45 10.17 23.50
N LYS A 203 7.12 10.27 23.38
CA LYS A 203 6.18 9.56 24.25
C LYS A 203 6.27 8.04 24.11
N ILE A 204 6.49 7.53 22.90
CA ILE A 204 6.72 6.09 22.68
C ILE A 204 7.99 5.66 23.43
N LYS A 205 9.08 6.43 23.30
CA LYS A 205 10.37 6.14 23.95
C LYS A 205 10.29 6.17 25.48
N SER A 206 9.44 7.05 26.04
CA SER A 206 9.23 7.12 27.50
C SER A 206 8.23 6.07 28.03
N GLY A 207 7.60 5.28 27.14
CA GLY A 207 6.58 4.31 27.54
C GLY A 207 5.21 4.93 27.90
N GLU A 208 4.98 6.19 27.48
CA GLU A 208 3.75 6.94 27.75
C GLU A 208 2.76 6.89 26.56
N SER A 209 2.90 5.95 25.66
CA SER A 209 2.08 5.82 24.46
C SER A 209 1.69 4.38 24.22
N ASP A 210 0.46 4.17 23.73
CA ASP A 210 -0.04 2.89 23.26
C ASP A 210 0.29 2.61 21.77
N ILE A 211 0.96 3.56 21.10
CA ILE A 211 1.50 3.35 19.75
C ILE A 211 2.62 2.32 19.81
N ASN A 212 2.66 1.41 18.83
CA ASN A 212 3.69 0.38 18.74
C ASN A 212 5.11 0.96 18.91
N PRO A 213 5.92 0.41 19.84
CA PRO A 213 7.30 0.85 20.07
C PRO A 213 8.19 0.87 18.81
N TYR A 214 7.87 0.07 17.80
CA TYR A 214 8.58 0.07 16.52
C TYR A 214 8.52 1.43 15.81
N GLY A 215 7.45 2.20 16.01
CA GLY A 215 7.34 3.58 15.52
C GLY A 215 8.35 4.56 16.13
N ALA A 216 9.05 4.19 17.21
CA ALA A 216 10.12 5.01 17.78
C ALA A 216 11.51 4.77 17.16
N THR A 217 11.63 3.84 16.21
CA THR A 217 12.88 3.51 15.51
C THR A 217 13.39 4.72 14.71
N ASN A 218 12.55 5.32 13.90
CA ASN A 218 12.77 6.53 13.11
C ASN A 218 11.44 7.10 12.62
N LYS A 219 11.45 8.27 11.95
CA LYS A 219 10.23 8.93 11.44
C LYS A 219 9.53 8.13 10.34
N THR A 220 10.27 7.43 9.50
CA THR A 220 9.72 6.58 8.41
C THR A 220 8.85 5.47 9.01
N GLU A 221 9.37 4.77 10.03
CA GLU A 221 8.63 3.73 10.75
C GLU A 221 7.49 4.32 11.56
N PHE A 222 7.68 5.51 12.15
CA PHE A 222 6.60 6.21 12.86
C PHE A 222 5.42 6.49 11.94
N PHE A 223 5.66 7.01 10.72
CA PHE A 223 4.60 7.29 9.77
C PHE A 223 3.84 6.04 9.38
N ALA A 224 4.55 4.93 9.13
CA ALA A 224 3.93 3.66 8.77
C ALA A 224 3.10 3.07 9.93
N VAL A 225 3.65 3.02 11.15
CA VAL A 225 2.97 2.54 12.37
C VAL A 225 1.75 3.40 12.73
N ALA A 226 1.88 4.73 12.64
CA ALA A 226 0.75 5.62 12.88
C ALA A 226 -0.36 5.42 11.83
N SER A 227 0.00 5.07 10.60
CA SER A 227 -0.96 4.76 9.53
C SER A 227 -1.68 3.44 9.76
N GLU A 228 -0.97 2.40 10.22
CA GLU A 228 -1.61 1.15 10.64
C GLU A 228 -2.69 1.44 11.70
N TYR A 229 -2.32 2.17 12.75
CA TYR A 229 -3.24 2.54 13.83
C TYR A 229 -4.44 3.33 13.32
N PHE A 230 -4.20 4.31 12.43
CA PHE A 230 -5.25 5.15 11.84
C PHE A 230 -6.27 4.35 11.02
N PHE A 231 -5.83 3.32 10.27
CA PHE A 231 -6.74 2.53 9.45
C PHE A 231 -7.36 1.34 10.19
N GLN A 232 -6.67 0.79 11.18
CA GLN A 232 -7.16 -0.38 11.92
C GLN A 232 -8.04 -0.01 13.12
N ARG A 233 -7.63 1.00 13.90
CA ARG A 233 -8.33 1.43 15.11
C ARG A 233 -8.42 2.96 15.20
N PRO A 234 -9.10 3.60 14.22
CA PRO A 234 -9.29 5.06 14.22
C PRO A 234 -10.00 5.58 15.48
N ASP A 235 -10.85 4.77 16.11
CA ASP A 235 -11.50 5.06 17.37
C ASP A 235 -10.48 5.33 18.49
N LEU A 236 -9.59 4.39 18.72
CA LEU A 236 -8.55 4.49 19.76
C LEU A 236 -7.53 5.58 19.44
N LEU A 237 -7.11 5.68 18.16
CA LEU A 237 -6.19 6.75 17.77
C LEU A 237 -6.80 8.14 18.02
N LYS A 238 -8.09 8.31 17.74
CA LYS A 238 -8.80 9.57 18.00
C LYS A 238 -8.93 9.85 19.50
N GLU A 239 -9.21 8.83 20.30
CA GLU A 239 -9.36 8.94 21.75
C GLU A 239 -8.02 9.31 22.42
N ASN A 240 -6.95 8.58 22.09
CA ASN A 240 -5.67 8.70 22.78
C ASN A 240 -4.72 9.73 22.15
N HIS A 241 -4.84 10.01 20.85
CA HIS A 241 -3.91 10.83 20.06
C HIS A 241 -4.66 11.75 19.08
N LEU A 242 -5.58 12.60 19.58
CA LEU A 242 -6.47 13.43 18.76
C LEU A 242 -5.71 14.28 17.72
N GLN A 243 -4.60 14.92 18.10
CA GLN A 243 -3.82 15.75 17.17
C GLN A 243 -3.22 14.93 16.03
N LEU A 244 -2.72 13.72 16.34
CA LEU A 244 -2.20 12.80 15.33
C LEU A 244 -3.33 12.32 14.43
N PHE A 245 -4.47 11.94 14.98
CA PHE A 245 -5.65 11.50 14.21
C PHE A 245 -6.11 12.57 13.21
N GLU A 246 -6.25 13.84 13.64
CA GLU A 246 -6.65 14.93 12.75
C GLU A 246 -5.61 15.16 11.65
N MET A 247 -4.31 15.08 11.98
CA MET A 247 -3.24 15.21 10.99
C MET A 247 -3.25 14.05 9.97
N MET A 248 -3.49 12.81 10.41
CA MET A 248 -3.61 11.65 9.51
C MET A 248 -4.82 11.78 8.56
N LYS A 249 -5.93 12.38 9.02
CA LYS A 249 -7.07 12.70 8.15
C LYS A 249 -6.67 13.65 7.01
N GLU A 250 -5.90 14.69 7.33
CA GLU A 250 -5.40 15.63 6.31
C GLU A 250 -4.45 14.93 5.33
N ILE A 251 -3.50 14.13 5.84
CA ILE A 251 -2.55 13.37 5.02
C ILE A 251 -3.29 12.45 4.05
N PHE A 252 -4.20 11.60 4.53
CA PHE A 252 -4.86 10.58 3.73
C PHE A 252 -6.15 11.06 3.05
N LYS A 253 -6.63 12.26 3.37
CA LYS A 253 -7.92 12.81 2.90
C LYS A 253 -9.07 11.84 3.13
N GLN A 254 -9.06 11.21 4.30
CA GLN A 254 -10.03 10.18 4.70
C GLN A 254 -10.37 10.30 6.18
N THR A 255 -11.55 9.83 6.53
CA THR A 255 -11.97 9.66 7.93
C THR A 255 -12.43 8.21 8.09
N PRO A 256 -11.50 7.29 8.41
CA PRO A 256 -11.88 5.89 8.64
C PRO A 256 -12.86 5.79 9.80
N THR A 257 -13.77 4.84 9.72
CA THR A 257 -14.74 4.53 10.75
C THR A 257 -14.55 3.09 11.22
N VAL A 258 -14.91 2.79 12.46
CA VAL A 258 -14.99 1.42 12.97
C VAL A 258 -16.43 0.96 12.99
N SER A 259 -16.63 -0.35 12.80
CA SER A 259 -17.93 -0.97 13.06
C SER A 259 -18.23 -0.82 14.55
N LYS A 260 -19.30 -0.16 14.88
CA LYS A 260 -19.86 -0.27 16.24
C LYS A 260 -20.23 -1.74 16.43
N LYS A 261 -19.60 -2.38 17.41
CA LYS A 261 -19.97 -3.73 17.85
C LYS A 261 -21.39 -3.73 18.39
#